data_6deec7237da7d2a2ca003ae948618d3b
#
_entry.id   6deec7237da7d2a2ca003ae948618d3b
#
_cell.length_a   1.000
_cell.length_b   1.000
_cell.length_c   1.000
_cell.angle_alpha   90.00
_cell.angle_beta   90.00
_cell.angle_gamma   90.00
#
_symmetry.space_group_name_H-M   'P 1'
#
loop_
_entity.id
_entity.type
_entity.pdbx_description
1 polymer ?
#
loop_
_entity_poly.entity_id
_entity_poly.type
_entity_poly.pdbx_seq_one_letter_code
_entity_poly.pdbx_strand_id
1 'polypeptide(L)'
;MKLFLLRLLLGLAVLMATLTIVLHLRYGGGEPYPDLSGTPLFDEGTIEVVVTSDEPIGNLAVSEDGRVFYTIHPESRPSGAKLLECVDGAPKPFPSEEAQAQFETPLGVAIDRQNRLWTIDHGNHGTGHAQLLAFDLGTGGIVHEHVFDSSVAQLGSFLQDLQVDSAGKQLFIADVSFWRKNPGLIVYDVERDRARRVLDSDASVSAQDWLIRNPTKDMTFFGGLVVLKPGVDGIAISRDDAWIYYGAMAHDTMYRIKVADLLDDSLSDGALAARVQALGPKPLNDGLSTDLDGNLLITDVEHGAVIRMTPKGELTTLVRSDKIRWADALSYGPDGWLYVADSAIPEQMLKSKTHIRAKAPYYIFRFKPGIAGVPGQ
;
A
#
# COMPACT_ATOMS: atom_id res chain seq x y z
N MET A 1 21.16 45.28 24.19
CA MET A 1 21.26 44.49 22.93
C MET A 1 21.82 43.09 23.18
N LYS A 2 23.02 42.92 23.75
CA LYS A 2 23.62 41.56 23.97
C LYS A 2 22.75 40.63 24.84
N LEU A 3 22.20 41.10 25.96
CA LEU A 3 21.38 40.33 26.88
C LEU A 3 20.03 39.92 26.23
N PHE A 4 19.44 40.75 25.40
CA PHE A 4 18.23 40.45 24.65
C PHE A 4 18.50 39.39 23.61
N LEU A 5 19.59 39.49 22.84
CA LEU A 5 20.00 38.48 21.86
C LEU A 5 20.26 37.11 22.51
N LEU A 6 20.93 37.08 23.67
CA LEU A 6 21.18 35.87 24.43
C LEU A 6 19.88 35.20 24.88
N ARG A 7 18.91 35.97 25.39
CA ARG A 7 17.58 35.45 25.80
C ARG A 7 16.79 34.90 24.61
N LEU A 8 16.87 35.58 23.45
CA LEU A 8 16.24 35.10 22.22
C LEU A 8 16.84 33.80 21.75
N LEU A 9 18.17 33.68 21.72
CA LEU A 9 18.89 32.47 21.35
C LEU A 9 18.58 31.30 22.31
N LEU A 10 18.52 31.58 23.60
CA LEU A 10 18.16 30.58 24.60
C LEU A 10 16.71 30.09 24.42
N GLY A 11 15.78 31.04 24.18
CA GLY A 11 14.38 30.69 23.90
C GLY A 11 14.24 29.84 22.64
N LEU A 12 14.98 30.17 21.57
CA LEU A 12 14.99 29.38 20.34
C LEU A 12 15.58 27.97 20.56
N ALA A 13 16.67 27.87 21.33
CA ALA A 13 17.28 26.59 21.66
C ALA A 13 16.34 25.69 22.48
N VAL A 14 15.62 26.25 23.46
CA VAL A 14 14.62 25.53 24.24
C VAL A 14 13.47 25.06 23.33
N LEU A 15 12.96 25.93 22.45
CA LEU A 15 11.89 25.59 21.49
C LEU A 15 12.34 24.45 20.57
N MET A 16 13.53 24.52 20.00
CA MET A 16 14.10 23.49 19.15
C MET A 16 14.27 22.16 19.89
N ALA A 17 14.79 22.18 21.11
CA ALA A 17 14.93 20.98 21.93
C ALA A 17 13.56 20.35 22.23
N THR A 18 12.57 21.17 22.61
CA THR A 18 11.21 20.69 22.88
C THR A 18 10.59 20.07 21.61
N LEU A 19 10.72 20.74 20.47
CA LEU A 19 10.21 20.22 19.19
C LEU A 19 10.87 18.87 18.83
N THR A 20 12.19 18.78 18.98
CA THR A 20 12.94 17.54 18.75
C THR A 20 12.44 16.40 19.65
N ILE A 21 12.24 16.67 20.94
CA ILE A 21 11.70 15.67 21.89
C ILE A 21 10.29 15.24 21.47
N VAL A 22 9.41 16.18 21.16
CA VAL A 22 8.03 15.88 20.73
C VAL A 22 8.02 15.04 19.46
N LEU A 23 8.84 15.40 18.46
CA LEU A 23 8.97 14.63 17.23
C LEU A 23 9.49 13.21 17.50
N HIS A 24 10.52 13.08 18.32
CA HIS A 24 11.07 11.77 18.67
C HIS A 24 10.07 10.90 19.43
N LEU A 25 9.34 11.46 20.41
CA LEU A 25 8.31 10.73 21.14
C LEU A 25 7.14 10.27 20.26
N ARG A 26 6.83 11.03 19.21
CA ARG A 26 5.73 10.72 18.30
C ARG A 26 6.12 9.77 17.15
N TYR A 27 7.33 9.90 16.63
CA TYR A 27 7.76 9.22 15.40
C TYR A 27 9.06 8.43 15.53
N GLY A 28 9.80 8.57 16.61
CA GLY A 28 11.05 7.86 16.87
C GLY A 28 10.85 6.45 17.42
N GLY A 29 11.91 5.88 17.97
CA GLY A 29 11.91 4.51 18.52
C GLY A 29 12.07 3.44 17.44
N GLY A 30 11.57 2.26 17.71
CA GLY A 30 11.56 1.11 16.79
C GLY A 30 12.59 0.04 17.18
N GLU A 31 12.06 -1.15 17.48
CA GLU A 31 12.87 -2.36 17.73
C GLU A 31 12.95 -3.20 16.45
N PRO A 32 14.08 -3.91 16.22
CA PRO A 32 14.19 -4.83 15.09
C PRO A 32 13.12 -5.93 15.13
N TYR A 33 12.48 -6.18 14.00
CA TYR A 33 11.51 -7.27 13.89
C TYR A 33 12.22 -8.60 13.59
N PRO A 34 11.78 -9.73 14.15
CA PRO A 34 12.34 -11.04 13.82
C PRO A 34 12.08 -11.41 12.35
N ASP A 35 13.09 -11.99 11.68
CA ASP A 35 12.92 -12.59 10.34
C ASP A 35 12.00 -13.81 10.44
N LEU A 36 10.84 -13.74 9.80
CA LEU A 36 9.88 -14.84 9.69
C LEU A 36 10.00 -15.60 8.37
N SER A 37 10.92 -15.18 7.47
CA SER A 37 11.14 -15.87 6.20
C SER A 37 11.88 -17.19 6.44
N GLY A 38 11.50 -18.20 5.67
CA GLY A 38 12.17 -19.50 5.62
C GLY A 38 12.92 -19.71 4.30
N THR A 39 13.35 -20.94 4.06
CA THR A 39 13.90 -21.32 2.76
C THR A 39 12.82 -21.17 1.69
N PRO A 40 13.09 -20.42 0.59
CA PRO A 40 12.14 -20.25 -0.50
C PRO A 40 11.71 -21.58 -1.13
N LEU A 41 10.43 -21.71 -1.43
CA LEU A 41 9.88 -22.88 -2.12
C LEU A 41 10.31 -22.93 -3.59
N PHE A 42 10.43 -21.76 -4.22
CA PHE A 42 10.84 -21.61 -5.62
C PHE A 42 12.15 -20.86 -5.70
N ASP A 43 13.04 -21.28 -6.62
CA ASP A 43 14.30 -20.64 -6.86
C ASP A 43 14.11 -19.23 -7.45
N GLU A 44 15.06 -18.31 -7.19
CA GLU A 44 15.07 -16.96 -7.75
C GLU A 44 14.97 -16.96 -9.30
N GLY A 45 15.53 -17.98 -9.97
CA GLY A 45 15.45 -18.15 -11.42
C GLY A 45 14.03 -18.32 -11.98
N THR A 46 13.01 -18.54 -11.13
CA THR A 46 11.61 -18.59 -11.54
C THR A 46 10.95 -17.22 -11.65
N ILE A 47 11.63 -16.16 -11.16
CA ILE A 47 11.15 -14.79 -11.20
C ILE A 47 11.48 -14.18 -12.56
N GLU A 48 10.46 -13.74 -13.28
CA GLU A 48 10.59 -13.09 -14.59
C GLU A 48 10.36 -11.57 -14.45
N VAL A 49 11.10 -10.77 -15.22
CA VAL A 49 10.85 -9.32 -15.37
C VAL A 49 9.79 -9.12 -16.45
N VAL A 50 8.73 -8.39 -16.12
CA VAL A 50 7.63 -8.04 -17.03
C VAL A 50 7.71 -6.59 -17.49
N VAL A 51 7.98 -5.68 -16.55
CA VAL A 51 8.11 -4.25 -16.80
C VAL A 51 9.45 -3.77 -16.30
N THR A 52 10.11 -2.93 -17.09
CA THR A 52 11.28 -2.16 -16.70
C THR A 52 10.94 -0.68 -16.80
N SER A 53 11.10 0.05 -15.68
CA SER A 53 10.76 1.46 -15.57
C SER A 53 11.95 2.30 -15.11
N ASP A 54 12.03 3.53 -15.59
CA ASP A 54 13.01 4.51 -15.11
C ASP A 54 12.56 5.24 -13.84
N GLU A 55 11.29 5.07 -13.45
CA GLU A 55 10.72 5.63 -12.22
C GLU A 55 10.18 4.51 -11.31
N PRO A 56 10.20 4.70 -9.97
CA PRO A 56 9.71 3.71 -9.01
C PRO A 56 8.24 3.35 -9.24
N ILE A 57 7.96 2.06 -9.26
CA ILE A 57 6.61 1.54 -9.45
C ILE A 57 5.91 1.49 -8.09
N GLY A 58 4.71 2.08 -7.99
CA GLY A 58 3.89 2.01 -6.79
C GLY A 58 3.08 0.72 -6.76
N ASN A 59 1.85 0.79 -7.23
CA ASN A 59 0.91 -0.32 -7.23
C ASN A 59 0.71 -0.89 -8.64
N LEU A 60 0.12 -2.07 -8.75
CA LEU A 60 -0.17 -2.72 -10.03
C LEU A 60 -1.48 -3.51 -9.99
N ALA A 61 -2.13 -3.64 -11.15
CA ALA A 61 -3.24 -4.55 -11.36
C ALA A 61 -3.13 -5.20 -12.75
N VAL A 62 -3.47 -6.49 -12.84
CA VAL A 62 -3.36 -7.26 -14.09
C VAL A 62 -4.74 -7.80 -14.48
N SER A 63 -5.22 -7.44 -15.66
CA SER A 63 -6.53 -7.87 -16.15
C SER A 63 -6.57 -9.36 -16.52
N GLU A 64 -7.76 -9.90 -16.68
CA GLU A 64 -7.97 -11.30 -17.07
C GLU A 64 -7.36 -11.63 -18.46
N ASP A 65 -7.30 -10.64 -19.36
CA ASP A 65 -6.66 -10.74 -20.68
C ASP A 65 -5.16 -10.43 -20.68
N GLY A 66 -4.57 -10.18 -19.49
CA GLY A 66 -3.13 -10.03 -19.31
C GLY A 66 -2.58 -8.61 -19.50
N ARG A 67 -3.43 -7.58 -19.58
CA ARG A 67 -2.99 -6.19 -19.58
C ARG A 67 -2.45 -5.80 -18.19
N VAL A 68 -1.30 -5.15 -18.15
CA VAL A 68 -0.62 -4.75 -16.91
C VAL A 68 -0.73 -3.26 -16.73
N PHE A 69 -1.44 -2.83 -15.69
CA PHE A 69 -1.57 -1.43 -15.29
C PHE A 69 -0.78 -1.18 -14.02
N TYR A 70 -0.18 -0.01 -13.91
CA TYR A 70 0.60 0.33 -12.73
C TYR A 70 0.71 1.84 -12.53
N THR A 71 0.94 2.24 -11.29
CA THR A 71 1.22 3.62 -10.92
C THR A 71 2.70 3.85 -10.71
N ILE A 72 3.15 5.08 -10.96
CA ILE A 72 4.45 5.56 -10.49
C ILE A 72 4.28 6.01 -9.04
N HIS A 73 5.15 5.52 -8.17
CA HIS A 73 5.01 5.76 -6.73
C HIS A 73 5.09 7.26 -6.39
N PRO A 74 4.09 7.84 -5.69
CA PRO A 74 4.00 9.28 -5.42
C PRO A 74 5.19 9.86 -4.68
N GLU A 75 5.81 9.09 -3.77
CA GLU A 75 7.00 9.54 -3.02
C GLU A 75 8.21 9.82 -3.93
N SER A 76 8.22 9.28 -5.16
CA SER A 76 9.19 9.65 -6.17
C SER A 76 8.94 11.02 -6.77
N ARG A 77 7.74 11.59 -6.57
CA ARG A 77 7.29 12.87 -7.12
C ARG A 77 7.36 12.91 -8.65
N PRO A 78 6.66 12.01 -9.36
CA PRO A 78 6.75 11.90 -10.82
C PRO A 78 6.38 13.23 -11.49
N SER A 79 7.10 13.56 -12.56
CA SER A 79 6.81 14.73 -13.40
C SER A 79 6.12 14.36 -14.71
N GLY A 80 6.06 13.07 -15.04
CA GLY A 80 5.40 12.52 -16.22
C GLY A 80 4.06 11.86 -15.87
N ALA A 81 3.68 10.86 -16.68
CA ALA A 81 2.50 10.05 -16.43
C ALA A 81 2.60 9.32 -15.08
N LYS A 82 1.46 9.19 -14.41
CA LYS A 82 1.36 8.62 -13.07
C LYS A 82 0.63 7.28 -13.05
N LEU A 83 -0.30 7.06 -13.99
CA LEU A 83 -0.97 5.79 -14.26
C LEU A 83 -0.62 5.34 -15.68
N LEU A 84 -0.11 4.14 -15.80
CA LEU A 84 0.43 3.60 -17.04
C LEU A 84 -0.11 2.19 -17.32
N GLU A 85 -0.12 1.83 -18.59
CA GLU A 85 -0.29 0.47 -19.08
C GLU A 85 1.00 0.02 -19.74
N CYS A 86 1.44 -1.21 -19.50
CA CYS A 86 2.52 -1.83 -20.24
C CYS A 86 1.99 -2.41 -21.56
N VAL A 87 2.35 -1.79 -22.68
CA VAL A 87 1.93 -2.24 -24.02
C VAL A 87 3.18 -2.63 -24.80
N ASP A 88 3.26 -3.87 -25.25
CA ASP A 88 4.43 -4.42 -25.96
C ASP A 88 5.76 -4.20 -25.21
N GLY A 89 5.74 -4.31 -23.88
CA GLY A 89 6.90 -4.10 -23.01
C GLY A 89 7.27 -2.64 -22.77
N ALA A 90 6.51 -1.68 -23.31
CA ALA A 90 6.74 -0.24 -23.13
C ALA A 90 5.65 0.43 -22.30
N PRO A 91 6.01 1.41 -21.42
CA PRO A 91 5.04 2.18 -20.66
C PRO A 91 4.25 3.12 -21.57
N LYS A 92 2.91 3.12 -21.43
CA LYS A 92 2.01 4.09 -22.07
C LYS A 92 1.09 4.71 -21.03
N PRO A 93 0.88 6.04 -21.04
CA PRO A 93 -0.10 6.69 -20.17
C PRO A 93 -1.49 6.12 -20.34
N PHE A 94 -2.13 5.74 -19.23
CA PHE A 94 -3.49 5.22 -19.26
C PHE A 94 -4.47 6.20 -18.59
N PRO A 95 -5.67 6.44 -19.15
CA PRO A 95 -6.10 5.99 -20.49
C PRO A 95 -5.48 6.82 -21.63
N SER A 96 -4.94 8.00 -21.35
CA SER A 96 -4.26 8.88 -22.32
C SER A 96 -3.31 9.85 -21.61
N GLU A 97 -2.49 10.60 -22.36
CA GLU A 97 -1.65 11.69 -21.84
C GLU A 97 -2.49 12.80 -21.21
N GLU A 98 -3.60 13.18 -21.84
CA GLU A 98 -4.48 14.25 -21.35
C GLU A 98 -5.14 13.87 -20.02
N ALA A 99 -5.49 12.61 -19.84
CA ALA A 99 -6.11 12.13 -18.63
C ALA A 99 -5.18 12.19 -17.41
N GLN A 100 -3.86 12.26 -17.60
CA GLN A 100 -2.89 12.38 -16.51
C GLN A 100 -3.06 13.65 -15.68
N ALA A 101 -3.67 14.68 -16.23
CA ALA A 101 -3.98 15.93 -15.52
C ALA A 101 -5.03 15.75 -14.40
N GLN A 102 -5.79 14.65 -14.41
CA GLN A 102 -6.79 14.34 -13.38
C GLN A 102 -6.17 13.80 -12.09
N PHE A 103 -4.93 13.33 -12.14
CA PHE A 103 -4.26 12.72 -11.01
C PHE A 103 -3.34 13.71 -10.28
N GLU A 104 -3.44 13.74 -8.94
CA GLU A 104 -2.44 14.38 -8.09
C GLU A 104 -1.37 13.39 -7.67
N THR A 105 -1.75 12.35 -6.94
CA THR A 105 -0.88 11.32 -6.37
C THR A 105 -1.58 9.96 -6.35
N PRO A 106 -1.94 9.38 -7.53
CA PRO A 106 -2.57 8.07 -7.58
C PRO A 106 -1.57 7.01 -7.12
N LEU A 107 -2.05 6.01 -6.37
CA LEU A 107 -1.21 4.91 -5.91
C LEU A 107 -1.90 3.56 -6.09
N GLY A 108 -2.85 3.18 -5.23
CA GLY A 108 -3.51 1.89 -5.29
C GLY A 108 -4.37 1.74 -6.55
N VAL A 109 -4.29 0.56 -7.15
CA VAL A 109 -5.11 0.16 -8.31
C VAL A 109 -5.64 -1.26 -8.12
N ALA A 110 -6.86 -1.50 -8.57
CA ALA A 110 -7.48 -2.83 -8.61
C ALA A 110 -8.36 -2.98 -9.84
N ILE A 111 -8.49 -4.19 -10.39
CA ILE A 111 -9.41 -4.47 -11.48
C ILE A 111 -10.54 -5.33 -10.94
N ASP A 112 -11.78 -4.89 -11.12
CA ASP A 112 -12.95 -5.64 -10.71
C ASP A 112 -13.45 -6.64 -11.78
N ARG A 113 -14.39 -7.49 -11.40
CA ARG A 113 -14.97 -8.49 -12.29
C ARG A 113 -15.89 -7.90 -13.39
N GLN A 114 -16.14 -6.59 -13.34
CA GLN A 114 -16.86 -5.84 -14.38
C GLN A 114 -15.90 -5.21 -15.39
N ASN A 115 -14.60 -5.60 -15.35
CA ASN A 115 -13.55 -5.09 -16.24
C ASN A 115 -13.34 -3.58 -16.10
N ARG A 116 -13.41 -3.06 -14.85
CA ARG A 116 -13.10 -1.67 -14.54
C ARG A 116 -11.79 -1.61 -13.75
N LEU A 117 -10.92 -0.69 -14.14
CA LEU A 117 -9.72 -0.33 -13.35
C LEU A 117 -10.10 0.77 -12.36
N TRP A 118 -10.04 0.46 -11.10
CA TRP A 118 -10.20 1.41 -10.01
C TRP A 118 -8.85 1.97 -9.60
N THR A 119 -8.80 3.28 -9.30
CA THR A 119 -7.60 3.95 -8.80
C THR A 119 -7.95 4.78 -7.58
N ILE A 120 -7.07 4.76 -6.57
CA ILE A 120 -7.16 5.67 -5.44
C ILE A 120 -6.04 6.70 -5.51
N ASP A 121 -6.42 7.97 -5.45
CA ASP A 121 -5.50 9.11 -5.38
C ASP A 121 -5.63 9.74 -4.00
N HIS A 122 -4.55 9.74 -3.24
CA HIS A 122 -4.57 10.23 -1.86
C HIS A 122 -4.49 11.76 -1.72
N GLY A 123 -4.47 12.50 -2.83
CA GLY A 123 -4.46 13.97 -2.82
C GLY A 123 -3.29 14.55 -2.03
N ASN A 124 -2.07 14.11 -2.33
CA ASN A 124 -0.83 14.57 -1.69
C ASN A 124 -0.94 14.60 -0.15
N HIS A 125 -1.17 13.44 0.46
CA HIS A 125 -1.37 13.25 1.90
C HIS A 125 -2.54 14.07 2.47
N GLY A 126 -3.65 14.14 1.72
CA GLY A 126 -4.85 14.88 2.13
C GLY A 126 -4.70 16.40 2.16
N THR A 127 -3.65 16.95 1.51
CA THR A 127 -3.53 18.40 1.29
C THR A 127 -4.24 18.87 0.02
N GLY A 128 -4.43 17.97 -0.94
CA GLY A 128 -5.20 18.13 -2.17
C GLY A 128 -6.53 17.40 -2.10
N HIS A 129 -7.01 16.91 -3.26
CA HIS A 129 -8.28 16.19 -3.38
C HIS A 129 -8.03 14.68 -3.44
N ALA A 130 -8.34 13.98 -2.35
CA ALA A 130 -8.36 12.52 -2.39
C ALA A 130 -9.58 12.07 -3.20
N GLN A 131 -9.36 11.17 -4.19
CA GLN A 131 -10.41 10.75 -5.11
C GLN A 131 -10.29 9.29 -5.51
N LEU A 132 -11.41 8.74 -5.90
CA LEU A 132 -11.54 7.40 -6.47
C LEU A 132 -12.04 7.55 -7.91
N LEU A 133 -11.34 6.93 -8.86
CA LEU A 133 -11.77 6.88 -10.25
C LEU A 133 -11.89 5.43 -10.70
N ALA A 134 -12.89 5.14 -11.55
CA ALA A 134 -12.98 3.87 -12.27
C ALA A 134 -13.01 4.10 -13.78
N PHE A 135 -12.19 3.33 -14.47
CA PHE A 135 -12.10 3.33 -15.94
C PHE A 135 -12.63 2.01 -16.49
N ASP A 136 -13.50 2.08 -17.47
CA ASP A 136 -13.86 0.92 -18.28
C ASP A 136 -12.67 0.52 -19.15
N LEU A 137 -12.17 -0.70 -19.00
CA LEU A 137 -10.96 -1.15 -19.70
C LEU A 137 -11.16 -1.39 -21.19
N GLY A 138 -12.41 -1.53 -21.65
CA GLY A 138 -12.74 -1.67 -23.09
C GLY A 138 -12.69 -0.35 -23.83
N THR A 139 -13.07 0.75 -23.17
CA THR A 139 -13.18 2.07 -23.80
C THR A 139 -12.12 3.06 -23.32
N GLY A 140 -11.53 2.84 -22.16
CA GLY A 140 -10.66 3.80 -21.46
C GLY A 140 -11.41 4.98 -20.83
N GLY A 141 -12.75 4.98 -20.91
CA GLY A 141 -13.59 6.06 -20.36
C GLY A 141 -13.77 5.95 -18.86
N ILE A 142 -13.88 7.11 -18.17
CA ILE A 142 -14.24 7.15 -16.75
C ILE A 142 -15.71 6.76 -16.64
N VAL A 143 -16.00 5.77 -15.78
CA VAL A 143 -17.34 5.26 -15.50
C VAL A 143 -17.80 5.50 -14.09
N HIS A 144 -16.86 5.91 -13.21
CA HIS A 144 -17.15 6.32 -11.84
C HIS A 144 -16.12 7.33 -11.36
N GLU A 145 -16.58 8.31 -10.56
CA GLU A 145 -15.73 9.31 -9.91
C GLU A 145 -16.32 9.66 -8.55
N HIS A 146 -15.48 9.70 -7.53
CA HIS A 146 -15.85 10.16 -6.19
C HIS A 146 -14.70 10.96 -5.57
N VAL A 147 -15.01 12.13 -5.01
CA VAL A 147 -14.06 12.94 -4.25
C VAL A 147 -14.42 12.81 -2.77
N PHE A 148 -13.47 12.27 -1.99
CA PHE A 148 -13.67 12.08 -0.57
C PHE A 148 -13.70 13.42 0.17
N ASP A 149 -14.67 13.58 1.06
CA ASP A 149 -14.69 14.72 1.95
C ASP A 149 -13.65 14.60 3.08
N SER A 150 -13.41 15.71 3.78
CA SER A 150 -12.40 15.79 4.84
C SER A 150 -12.76 15.00 6.11
N SER A 151 -13.95 14.42 6.23
CA SER A 151 -14.29 13.49 7.31
C SER A 151 -13.74 12.10 7.04
N VAL A 152 -13.54 11.76 5.77
CA VAL A 152 -13.00 10.49 5.29
C VAL A 152 -11.51 10.62 4.97
N ALA A 153 -11.13 11.48 4.03
CA ALA A 153 -9.74 11.74 3.67
C ALA A 153 -9.23 12.99 4.40
N GLN A 154 -8.80 12.80 5.63
CA GLN A 154 -8.37 13.88 6.51
C GLN A 154 -6.96 14.35 6.16
N LEU A 155 -6.59 15.56 6.58
CA LEU A 155 -5.21 16.05 6.46
C LEU A 155 -4.23 15.05 7.11
N GLY A 156 -3.28 14.56 6.33
CA GLY A 156 -2.32 13.52 6.73
C GLY A 156 -2.82 12.09 6.49
N SER A 157 -4.02 11.90 5.90
CA SER A 157 -4.44 10.61 5.33
C SER A 157 -3.57 10.22 4.15
N PHE A 158 -3.35 8.92 4.02
CA PHE A 158 -2.63 8.34 2.90
C PHE A 158 -3.38 7.09 2.46
N LEU A 159 -4.40 7.30 1.60
CA LEU A 159 -5.22 6.24 1.05
C LEU A 159 -4.35 5.47 0.05
N GLN A 160 -3.99 4.24 0.37
CA GLN A 160 -2.97 3.51 -0.36
C GLN A 160 -3.55 2.37 -1.19
N ASP A 161 -4.03 1.32 -0.55
CA ASP A 161 -4.55 0.13 -1.21
C ASP A 161 -6.06 0.04 -1.17
N LEU A 162 -6.63 -0.64 -2.16
CA LEU A 162 -8.07 -0.86 -2.25
C LEU A 162 -8.40 -2.26 -2.76
N GLN A 163 -9.56 -2.74 -2.34
CA GLN A 163 -10.17 -3.96 -2.85
C GLN A 163 -11.63 -3.71 -3.24
N VAL A 164 -12.09 -4.41 -4.26
CA VAL A 164 -13.46 -4.30 -4.78
C VAL A 164 -14.15 -5.64 -4.62
N ASP A 165 -15.40 -5.66 -4.14
CA ASP A 165 -16.18 -6.88 -4.08
C ASP A 165 -16.50 -7.44 -5.47
N SER A 166 -16.88 -8.70 -5.56
CA SER A 166 -17.15 -9.37 -6.83
C SER A 166 -18.31 -8.77 -7.62
N ALA A 167 -19.20 -8.05 -6.93
CA ALA A 167 -20.32 -7.34 -7.55
C ALA A 167 -19.92 -5.96 -8.09
N GLY A 168 -18.74 -5.45 -7.72
CA GLY A 168 -18.27 -4.11 -8.09
C GLY A 168 -19.07 -2.98 -7.42
N LYS A 169 -19.62 -3.25 -6.24
CA LYS A 169 -20.53 -2.34 -5.51
C LYS A 169 -19.95 -1.78 -4.23
N GLN A 170 -19.00 -2.49 -3.62
CA GLN A 170 -18.37 -2.11 -2.38
C GLN A 170 -16.86 -2.06 -2.56
N LEU A 171 -16.23 -0.99 -2.10
CA LEU A 171 -14.78 -0.88 -2.02
C LEU A 171 -14.33 -0.79 -0.57
N PHE A 172 -13.20 -1.39 -0.32
CA PHE A 172 -12.51 -1.35 0.97
C PHE A 172 -11.13 -0.76 0.75
N ILE A 173 -10.80 0.32 1.47
CA ILE A 173 -9.59 1.12 1.24
C ILE A 173 -8.83 1.21 2.55
N ALA A 174 -7.51 1.04 2.50
CA ALA A 174 -6.60 1.22 3.62
C ALA A 174 -6.12 2.67 3.69
N ASP A 175 -6.23 3.30 4.86
CA ASP A 175 -5.60 4.59 5.15
C ASP A 175 -4.43 4.40 6.11
N VAL A 176 -3.24 4.45 5.57
CA VAL A 176 -1.96 4.29 6.29
C VAL A 176 -1.75 5.37 7.36
N SER A 177 -2.16 6.59 7.07
CA SER A 177 -2.18 7.75 7.97
C SER A 177 -0.88 7.95 8.79
N PHE A 178 0.29 7.77 8.17
CA PHE A 178 1.58 7.81 8.86
C PHE A 178 1.80 9.12 9.64
N TRP A 179 1.59 10.26 8.98
CA TRP A 179 1.83 11.57 9.59
C TRP A 179 0.78 11.94 10.63
N ARG A 180 -0.46 11.62 10.37
CA ARG A 180 -1.56 11.90 11.29
C ARG A 180 -1.58 10.95 12.49
N LYS A 181 -1.13 9.70 12.32
CA LYS A 181 -1.25 8.60 13.30
C LYS A 181 -2.70 8.29 13.65
N ASN A 182 -3.54 8.24 12.63
CA ASN A 182 -4.95 7.87 12.73
C ASN A 182 -5.33 6.93 11.57
N PRO A 183 -4.65 5.76 11.47
CA PRO A 183 -4.96 4.80 10.42
C PRO A 183 -6.37 4.22 10.61
N GLY A 184 -6.94 3.71 9.51
CA GLY A 184 -8.26 3.12 9.53
C GLY A 184 -8.60 2.47 8.20
N LEU A 185 -9.73 1.80 8.13
CA LEU A 185 -10.30 1.33 6.88
C LEU A 185 -11.41 2.28 6.42
N ILE A 186 -11.60 2.36 5.11
CA ILE A 186 -12.72 3.08 4.51
C ILE A 186 -13.57 2.06 3.77
N VAL A 187 -14.87 2.11 4.00
CA VAL A 187 -15.89 1.37 3.27
C VAL A 187 -16.60 2.36 2.35
N TYR A 188 -16.61 2.07 1.06
CA TYR A 188 -17.26 2.90 0.06
C TYR A 188 -18.34 2.11 -0.68
N ASP A 189 -19.56 2.64 -0.68
CA ASP A 189 -20.72 2.10 -1.39
C ASP A 189 -20.90 2.85 -2.71
N VAL A 190 -20.66 2.16 -3.82
CA VAL A 190 -20.70 2.72 -5.17
C VAL A 190 -22.11 3.17 -5.57
N GLU A 191 -23.14 2.41 -5.19
CA GLU A 191 -24.53 2.72 -5.57
C GLU A 191 -25.08 3.92 -4.79
N ARG A 192 -24.68 4.08 -3.52
CA ARG A 192 -25.08 5.20 -2.66
C ARG A 192 -24.16 6.40 -2.75
N ASP A 193 -23.04 6.26 -3.43
CA ASP A 193 -21.95 7.26 -3.48
C ASP A 193 -21.55 7.73 -2.07
N ARG A 194 -21.31 6.78 -1.15
CA ARG A 194 -21.07 7.08 0.26
C ARG A 194 -19.87 6.33 0.80
N ALA A 195 -18.94 7.08 1.36
CA ALA A 195 -17.79 6.57 2.09
C ALA A 195 -17.98 6.72 3.61
N ARG A 196 -17.40 5.81 4.39
CA ARG A 196 -17.25 5.95 5.85
C ARG A 196 -15.96 5.34 6.33
N ARG A 197 -15.35 5.95 7.33
CA ARG A 197 -14.20 5.40 8.03
C ARG A 197 -14.68 4.43 9.11
N VAL A 198 -13.89 3.39 9.33
CA VAL A 198 -14.12 2.36 10.35
C VAL A 198 -12.80 1.93 10.97
N LEU A 199 -12.84 1.42 12.18
CA LEU A 199 -11.66 0.98 12.95
C LEU A 199 -10.60 2.09 13.14
N ASP A 200 -11.02 3.35 13.19
CA ASP A 200 -10.10 4.49 13.32
C ASP A 200 -9.20 4.33 14.55
N SER A 201 -7.87 4.28 14.32
CA SER A 201 -6.84 4.09 15.34
C SER A 201 -7.03 2.82 16.21
N ASP A 202 -7.81 1.84 15.74
CA ASP A 202 -7.87 0.54 16.40
C ASP A 202 -6.49 -0.11 16.43
N ALA A 203 -6.23 -0.95 17.43
CA ALA A 203 -4.93 -1.62 17.56
C ALA A 203 -4.59 -2.45 16.31
N SER A 204 -5.58 -3.06 15.66
CA SER A 204 -5.41 -3.92 14.48
C SER A 204 -4.98 -3.17 13.21
N VAL A 205 -5.27 -1.88 13.11
CA VAL A 205 -4.87 -1.02 11.98
C VAL A 205 -3.66 -0.14 12.30
N SER A 206 -3.26 -0.09 13.56
CA SER A 206 -2.19 0.80 14.03
C SER A 206 -0.82 0.14 13.98
N ALA A 207 0.21 0.94 13.71
CA ALA A 207 1.59 0.47 13.78
C ALA A 207 2.00 0.17 15.23
N GLN A 208 2.78 -0.88 15.41
CA GLN A 208 3.58 -1.16 16.62
C GLN A 208 4.95 -0.47 16.54
N ASP A 209 5.76 -0.64 17.55
CA ASP A 209 7.09 0.00 17.63
C ASP A 209 8.18 -0.84 16.96
N TRP A 210 7.94 -1.26 15.69
CA TRP A 210 8.92 -2.00 14.88
C TRP A 210 9.70 -1.07 13.95
N LEU A 211 11.01 -1.32 13.85
CA LEU A 211 11.90 -0.68 12.88
C LEU A 211 12.01 -1.55 11.64
N ILE A 212 11.55 -1.07 10.51
CA ILE A 212 11.73 -1.74 9.22
C ILE A 212 13.21 -1.65 8.82
N ARG A 213 13.86 -2.80 8.68
CA ARG A 213 15.27 -2.94 8.34
C ARG A 213 15.43 -3.55 6.96
N ASN A 214 15.37 -2.70 5.96
CA ASN A 214 15.60 -3.14 4.57
C ASN A 214 17.13 -3.27 4.31
N PRO A 215 17.58 -4.20 3.46
CA PRO A 215 19.01 -4.35 3.12
C PRO A 215 19.68 -3.07 2.65
N THR A 216 18.94 -2.15 2.03
CA THR A 216 19.46 -0.86 1.57
C THR A 216 19.70 0.10 2.73
N LYS A 217 18.80 0.16 3.71
CA LYS A 217 18.90 1.01 4.91
C LYS A 217 17.84 0.66 5.93
N ASP A 218 18.10 0.98 7.19
CA ASP A 218 17.05 1.10 8.19
C ASP A 218 16.13 2.27 7.83
N MET A 219 14.82 2.09 7.93
CA MET A 219 13.83 3.09 7.52
C MET A 219 13.71 4.21 8.55
N THR A 220 14.83 4.91 8.74
CA THR A 220 14.96 6.08 9.62
C THR A 220 15.29 7.32 8.84
N PHE A 221 14.86 8.47 9.37
CA PHE A 221 15.05 9.78 8.76
C PHE A 221 15.51 10.81 9.81
N PHE A 222 16.14 11.89 9.34
CA PHE A 222 16.61 13.00 10.17
C PHE A 222 17.47 12.54 11.35
N GLY A 223 18.42 11.61 11.08
CA GLY A 223 19.32 11.08 12.11
C GLY A 223 18.66 10.19 13.16
N GLY A 224 17.58 9.48 12.80
CA GLY A 224 16.82 8.61 13.70
C GLY A 224 15.72 9.32 14.49
N LEU A 225 15.49 10.61 14.22
CA LEU A 225 14.40 11.36 14.85
C LEU A 225 13.01 10.86 14.43
N VAL A 226 12.91 10.38 13.18
CA VAL A 226 11.69 9.82 12.61
C VAL A 226 11.98 8.42 12.09
N VAL A 227 11.15 7.46 12.47
CA VAL A 227 11.16 6.06 12.01
C VAL A 227 9.90 5.79 11.22
N LEU A 228 10.03 5.17 10.05
CA LEU A 228 8.87 4.81 9.23
C LEU A 228 8.12 3.65 9.90
N LYS A 229 6.99 3.97 10.49
CA LYS A 229 6.06 3.01 11.11
C LYS A 229 4.65 3.29 10.57
N PRO A 230 4.34 2.81 9.36
CA PRO A 230 3.03 2.99 8.75
C PRO A 230 1.96 2.14 9.45
N GLY A 231 0.73 2.64 9.46
CA GLY A 231 -0.45 1.88 9.87
C GLY A 231 -0.89 0.85 8.84
N VAL A 232 -2.20 0.55 8.79
CA VAL A 232 -2.78 -0.39 7.83
C VAL A 232 -2.47 0.05 6.41
N ASP A 233 -1.95 -0.92 5.63
CA ASP A 233 -1.46 -0.72 4.29
C ASP A 233 -2.02 -1.79 3.36
N GLY A 234 -1.43 -2.98 3.34
CA GLY A 234 -1.92 -4.09 2.56
C GLY A 234 -3.33 -4.52 2.96
N ILE A 235 -4.19 -4.66 1.97
CA ILE A 235 -5.57 -5.13 2.11
C ILE A 235 -5.90 -6.14 1.02
N ALA A 236 -6.63 -7.21 1.36
CA ALA A 236 -7.08 -8.21 0.41
C ALA A 236 -8.50 -8.67 0.73
N ILE A 237 -9.25 -9.09 -0.28
CA ILE A 237 -10.60 -9.63 -0.13
C ILE A 237 -10.59 -11.14 -0.42
N SER A 238 -11.37 -11.92 0.34
CA SER A 238 -11.55 -13.34 0.01
C SER A 238 -12.35 -13.51 -1.27
N ARG A 239 -12.08 -14.60 -2.00
CA ARG A 239 -12.74 -14.92 -3.27
C ARG A 239 -14.28 -14.90 -3.22
N ASP A 240 -14.84 -15.27 -2.07
CA ASP A 240 -16.28 -15.37 -1.80
C ASP A 240 -16.87 -14.09 -1.18
N ASP A 241 -16.09 -13.00 -1.14
CA ASP A 241 -16.44 -11.71 -0.51
C ASP A 241 -16.80 -11.82 0.97
N ALA A 242 -16.41 -12.89 1.65
CA ALA A 242 -16.78 -13.10 3.04
C ALA A 242 -15.88 -12.32 4.01
N TRP A 243 -14.62 -12.09 3.66
CA TRP A 243 -13.60 -11.53 4.53
C TRP A 243 -12.76 -10.46 3.86
N ILE A 244 -12.48 -9.40 4.61
CA ILE A 244 -11.36 -8.49 4.35
C ILE A 244 -10.21 -8.90 5.26
N TYR A 245 -9.05 -9.12 4.65
CA TYR A 245 -7.77 -9.31 5.31
C TYR A 245 -6.98 -8.02 5.24
N TYR A 246 -6.29 -7.67 6.31
CA TYR A 246 -5.48 -6.45 6.35
C TYR A 246 -4.35 -6.56 7.35
N GLY A 247 -3.30 -5.77 7.11
CA GLY A 247 -2.16 -5.68 8.00
C GLY A 247 -1.60 -4.27 8.05
N ALA A 248 -1.35 -3.74 9.24
CA ALA A 248 -0.51 -2.55 9.34
C ALA A 248 0.92 -2.92 8.97
N MET A 249 1.59 -2.08 8.17
CA MET A 249 2.93 -2.38 7.66
C MET A 249 3.89 -2.68 8.82
N ALA A 250 3.96 -1.80 9.81
CA ALA A 250 4.79 -1.98 11.00
C ALA A 250 4.02 -2.65 12.15
N HIS A 251 3.41 -3.81 11.89
CA HIS A 251 2.70 -4.63 12.87
C HIS A 251 3.04 -6.10 12.69
N ASP A 252 3.08 -6.86 13.77
CA ASP A 252 3.46 -8.28 13.78
C ASP A 252 2.33 -9.24 13.46
N THR A 253 1.08 -8.78 13.41
CA THR A 253 -0.11 -9.64 13.31
C THR A 253 -0.92 -9.34 12.06
N MET A 254 -1.32 -10.39 11.34
CA MET A 254 -2.31 -10.33 10.27
C MET A 254 -3.71 -10.42 10.87
N TYR A 255 -4.61 -9.58 10.37
CA TYR A 255 -6.00 -9.52 10.81
C TYR A 255 -6.99 -9.78 9.68
N ARG A 256 -8.21 -10.14 10.07
CA ARG A 256 -9.36 -10.19 9.15
C ARG A 256 -10.64 -9.75 9.86
N ILE A 257 -11.60 -9.29 9.06
CA ILE A 257 -12.96 -8.95 9.51
C ILE A 257 -13.96 -9.38 8.45
N LYS A 258 -15.17 -9.73 8.85
CA LYS A 258 -16.22 -10.09 7.89
C LYS A 258 -16.67 -8.87 7.10
N VAL A 259 -16.83 -9.02 5.79
CA VAL A 259 -17.42 -7.99 4.92
C VAL A 259 -18.82 -7.60 5.42
N ALA A 260 -19.64 -8.58 5.83
CA ALA A 260 -20.97 -8.31 6.38
C ALA A 260 -20.94 -7.40 7.63
N ASP A 261 -19.91 -7.53 8.50
CA ASP A 261 -19.74 -6.67 9.66
C ASP A 261 -19.30 -5.25 9.25
N LEU A 262 -18.40 -5.14 8.24
CA LEU A 262 -17.99 -3.86 7.68
C LEU A 262 -19.15 -3.11 7.01
N LEU A 263 -20.12 -3.81 6.44
CA LEU A 263 -21.27 -3.21 5.76
C LEU A 263 -22.44 -2.89 6.71
N ASP A 264 -22.39 -3.33 7.96
CA ASP A 264 -23.43 -3.06 8.96
C ASP A 264 -23.26 -1.66 9.57
N ASP A 265 -24.01 -0.70 9.05
CA ASP A 265 -24.02 0.69 9.52
C ASP A 265 -24.53 0.86 10.97
N SER A 266 -25.15 -0.17 11.55
CA SER A 266 -25.64 -0.14 12.94
C SER A 266 -24.56 -0.41 13.97
N LEU A 267 -23.41 -0.96 13.56
CA LEU A 267 -22.30 -1.26 14.44
C LEU A 267 -21.49 0.00 14.77
N SER A 268 -21.29 0.24 16.06
CA SER A 268 -20.32 1.23 16.50
C SER A 268 -18.87 0.74 16.25
N ASP A 269 -17.90 1.64 16.21
CA ASP A 269 -16.48 1.28 16.05
C ASP A 269 -16.01 0.25 17.09
N GLY A 270 -16.41 0.41 18.36
CA GLY A 270 -16.07 -0.56 19.40
C GLY A 270 -16.73 -1.93 19.21
N ALA A 271 -17.95 -1.99 18.67
CA ALA A 271 -18.60 -3.25 18.34
C ALA A 271 -17.96 -3.91 17.12
N LEU A 272 -17.48 -3.11 16.16
CA LEU A 272 -16.76 -3.58 14.99
C LEU A 272 -15.36 -4.10 15.37
N ALA A 273 -14.62 -3.37 16.21
CA ALA A 273 -13.31 -3.78 16.73
C ALA A 273 -13.39 -5.13 17.46
N ALA A 274 -14.46 -5.38 18.22
CA ALA A 274 -14.67 -6.67 18.90
C ALA A 274 -14.89 -7.86 17.93
N ARG A 275 -15.11 -7.62 16.64
CA ARG A 275 -15.29 -8.67 15.60
C ARG A 275 -14.05 -8.92 14.77
N VAL A 276 -13.02 -8.10 14.95
CA VAL A 276 -11.70 -8.32 14.32
C VAL A 276 -11.09 -9.62 14.83
N GLN A 277 -10.53 -10.39 13.91
CA GLN A 277 -9.91 -11.68 14.20
C GLN A 277 -8.42 -11.63 13.82
N ALA A 278 -7.55 -11.95 14.77
CA ALA A 278 -6.13 -12.18 14.51
C ALA A 278 -5.94 -13.55 13.84
N LEU A 279 -5.12 -13.60 12.79
CA LEU A 279 -4.76 -14.85 12.10
C LEU A 279 -3.41 -15.41 12.58
N GLY A 280 -2.50 -14.54 12.99
CA GLY A 280 -1.17 -14.94 13.44
C GLY A 280 -0.08 -13.97 13.02
N PRO A 281 1.19 -14.29 13.34
CA PRO A 281 2.32 -13.45 13.02
C PRO A 281 2.55 -13.35 11.50
N LYS A 282 2.96 -12.17 11.03
CA LYS A 282 3.27 -11.88 9.64
C LYS A 282 4.60 -11.12 9.53
N PRO A 283 5.30 -11.16 8.37
CA PRO A 283 6.40 -10.23 8.13
C PRO A 283 5.93 -8.78 8.15
N LEU A 284 6.84 -7.83 8.30
CA LEU A 284 6.52 -6.43 8.02
C LEU A 284 6.24 -6.31 6.52
N ASN A 285 5.01 -5.93 6.17
CA ASN A 285 4.51 -6.04 4.79
C ASN A 285 3.93 -4.73 4.27
N ASP A 286 3.99 -4.59 2.96
CA ASP A 286 3.23 -3.62 2.18
C ASP A 286 1.98 -4.30 1.59
N GLY A 287 2.06 -4.85 0.39
CA GLY A 287 0.94 -5.44 -0.33
C GLY A 287 0.47 -6.81 0.14
N LEU A 288 -0.79 -7.08 -0.15
CA LEU A 288 -1.49 -8.36 0.09
C LEU A 288 -2.27 -8.81 -1.16
N SER A 289 -2.44 -10.12 -1.31
CA SER A 289 -3.40 -10.72 -2.25
C SER A 289 -3.92 -12.04 -1.68
N THR A 290 -4.93 -12.65 -2.33
CA THR A 290 -5.48 -13.97 -1.94
C THR A 290 -5.44 -14.94 -3.11
N ASP A 291 -5.15 -16.23 -2.82
CA ASP A 291 -5.28 -17.30 -3.80
C ASP A 291 -6.65 -18.00 -3.75
N LEU A 292 -6.88 -18.89 -4.71
CA LEU A 292 -8.16 -19.62 -4.83
C LEU A 292 -8.40 -20.64 -3.71
N ASP A 293 -7.38 -21.02 -2.94
CA ASP A 293 -7.49 -21.89 -1.77
C ASP A 293 -7.67 -21.09 -0.46
N GLY A 294 -7.74 -19.75 -0.56
CA GLY A 294 -7.94 -18.86 0.58
C GLY A 294 -6.68 -18.59 1.39
N ASN A 295 -5.50 -18.85 0.85
CA ASN A 295 -4.26 -18.40 1.46
C ASN A 295 -4.05 -16.91 1.15
N LEU A 296 -3.31 -16.23 2.02
CA LEU A 296 -2.80 -14.87 1.80
C LEU A 296 -1.42 -14.93 1.18
N LEU A 297 -1.17 -14.07 0.20
CA LEU A 297 0.14 -13.73 -0.33
C LEU A 297 0.53 -12.40 0.29
N ILE A 298 1.68 -12.38 0.95
CA ILE A 298 2.15 -11.27 1.79
C ILE A 298 3.53 -10.86 1.29
N THR A 299 3.73 -9.59 0.99
CA THR A 299 5.07 -9.08 0.71
C THR A 299 5.90 -8.99 1.98
N ASP A 300 7.21 -9.20 1.89
CA ASP A 300 8.16 -8.97 2.98
C ASP A 300 9.12 -7.86 2.55
N VAL A 301 8.92 -6.68 3.11
CA VAL A 301 9.66 -5.47 2.73
C VAL A 301 11.09 -5.44 3.29
N GLU A 302 11.39 -6.30 4.24
CA GLU A 302 12.72 -6.40 4.84
C GLU A 302 13.62 -7.37 4.08
N HIS A 303 13.04 -8.43 3.47
CA HIS A 303 13.84 -9.53 2.93
C HIS A 303 13.64 -9.77 1.42
N GLY A 304 12.88 -8.88 0.74
CA GLY A 304 12.63 -9.00 -0.70
C GLY A 304 11.93 -10.32 -1.07
N ALA A 305 10.94 -10.70 -0.26
CA ALA A 305 10.26 -11.99 -0.39
C ALA A 305 8.75 -11.83 -0.59
N VAL A 306 8.13 -12.91 -1.11
CA VAL A 306 6.69 -13.12 -1.06
C VAL A 306 6.44 -14.36 -0.21
N ILE A 307 5.60 -14.20 0.81
CA ILE A 307 5.28 -15.24 1.79
C ILE A 307 3.80 -15.61 1.66
N ARG A 308 3.50 -16.90 1.66
CA ARG A 308 2.13 -17.41 1.74
C ARG A 308 1.77 -17.71 3.19
N MET A 309 0.61 -17.24 3.63
CA MET A 309 0.02 -17.59 4.92
C MET A 309 -1.24 -18.44 4.68
N THR A 310 -1.30 -19.62 5.25
CA THR A 310 -2.52 -20.45 5.19
C THR A 310 -3.63 -19.85 6.06
N PRO A 311 -4.92 -20.25 5.88
CA PRO A 311 -6.01 -19.85 6.78
C PRO A 311 -5.82 -20.21 8.26
N LYS A 312 -4.82 -21.07 8.56
CA LYS A 312 -4.42 -21.45 9.93
C LYS A 312 -3.25 -20.63 10.46
N GLY A 313 -2.72 -19.67 9.68
CA GLY A 313 -1.57 -18.83 10.08
C GLY A 313 -0.20 -19.45 9.82
N GLU A 314 -0.11 -20.57 9.07
CA GLU A 314 1.17 -21.21 8.74
C GLU A 314 1.86 -20.45 7.60
N LEU A 315 3.13 -20.08 7.78
CA LEU A 315 3.91 -19.30 6.81
C LEU A 315 4.77 -20.20 5.92
N THR A 316 4.86 -19.85 4.64
CA THR A 316 5.78 -20.46 3.67
C THR A 316 6.35 -19.36 2.77
N THR A 317 7.66 -19.19 2.77
CA THR A 317 8.33 -18.30 1.81
C THR A 317 8.25 -18.90 0.42
N LEU A 318 7.62 -18.20 -0.51
CA LEU A 318 7.47 -18.67 -1.90
C LEU A 318 8.71 -18.35 -2.72
N VAL A 319 9.08 -17.08 -2.77
CA VAL A 319 10.29 -16.58 -3.44
C VAL A 319 10.99 -15.55 -2.59
N ARG A 320 12.29 -15.38 -2.81
CA ARG A 320 13.12 -14.32 -2.24
C ARG A 320 14.17 -13.91 -3.25
N SER A 321 14.38 -12.60 -3.43
CA SER A 321 15.39 -12.07 -4.34
C SER A 321 15.85 -10.68 -3.91
N ASP A 322 17.14 -10.43 -3.98
CA ASP A 322 17.72 -9.11 -3.74
C ASP A 322 17.32 -8.09 -4.83
N LYS A 323 16.73 -8.54 -5.94
CA LYS A 323 16.18 -7.66 -6.99
C LYS A 323 14.85 -7.04 -6.58
N ILE A 324 14.12 -7.69 -5.66
CA ILE A 324 12.90 -7.16 -5.07
C ILE A 324 13.32 -6.29 -3.88
N ARG A 325 13.57 -5.01 -4.14
CA ARG A 325 14.11 -4.08 -3.14
C ARG A 325 13.09 -3.63 -2.12
N TRP A 326 11.83 -3.58 -2.54
CA TRP A 326 10.66 -3.35 -1.72
C TRP A 326 9.42 -3.79 -2.48
N ALA A 327 8.93 -4.98 -2.17
CA ALA A 327 7.70 -5.47 -2.76
C ALA A 327 6.53 -4.64 -2.22
N ASP A 328 5.95 -3.78 -3.06
CA ASP A 328 4.89 -2.84 -2.71
C ASP A 328 3.50 -3.51 -2.87
N ALA A 329 3.21 -4.01 -4.06
CA ALA A 329 1.92 -4.56 -4.40
C ALA A 329 2.01 -5.93 -5.05
N LEU A 330 0.91 -6.68 -4.95
CA LEU A 330 0.70 -7.99 -5.58
C LEU A 330 -0.58 -7.94 -6.42
N SER A 331 -0.57 -8.57 -7.59
CA SER A 331 -1.78 -8.81 -8.36
C SER A 331 -1.68 -10.13 -9.10
N TYR A 332 -2.74 -10.92 -9.05
CA TYR A 332 -2.84 -12.08 -9.93
C TYR A 332 -3.21 -11.64 -11.35
N GLY A 333 -2.62 -12.32 -12.32
CA GLY A 333 -2.97 -12.25 -13.73
C GLY A 333 -3.46 -13.60 -14.26
N PRO A 334 -3.64 -13.73 -15.59
CA PRO A 334 -4.06 -14.97 -16.21
C PRO A 334 -3.03 -16.11 -15.97
N ASP A 335 -3.48 -17.35 -16.18
CA ASP A 335 -2.64 -18.55 -16.12
C ASP A 335 -1.93 -18.78 -14.78
N GLY A 336 -2.46 -18.20 -13.68
CA GLY A 336 -1.93 -18.34 -12.33
C GLY A 336 -0.60 -17.62 -12.09
N TRP A 337 -0.25 -16.61 -12.89
CA TRP A 337 0.88 -15.74 -12.62
C TRP A 337 0.54 -14.76 -11.48
N LEU A 338 1.45 -14.62 -10.54
CA LEU A 338 1.44 -13.57 -9.53
C LEU A 338 2.48 -12.51 -9.91
N TYR A 339 2.05 -11.27 -9.98
CA TYR A 339 2.89 -10.11 -10.30
C TYR A 339 3.23 -9.37 -9.02
N VAL A 340 4.43 -8.79 -8.99
CA VAL A 340 5.01 -8.09 -7.83
C VAL A 340 5.58 -6.76 -8.30
N ALA A 341 5.11 -5.65 -7.74
CA ALA A 341 5.68 -4.32 -7.97
C ALA A 341 6.88 -4.08 -7.04
N ASP A 342 8.00 -3.61 -7.59
CA ASP A 342 9.16 -3.16 -6.81
C ASP A 342 9.20 -1.63 -6.78
N SER A 343 8.75 -1.04 -5.66
CA SER A 343 8.78 0.41 -5.47
C SER A 343 10.13 0.93 -5.00
N ALA A 344 10.97 0.07 -4.43
CA ALA A 344 12.27 0.45 -3.86
C ALA A 344 12.19 1.68 -2.94
N ILE A 345 11.23 1.71 -2.02
CA ILE A 345 10.98 2.82 -1.06
C ILE A 345 12.25 3.38 -0.42
N PRO A 346 13.24 2.55 0.02
CA PRO A 346 14.48 3.05 0.60
C PRO A 346 15.28 3.98 -0.32
N GLU A 347 15.10 3.83 -1.63
CA GLU A 347 15.84 4.58 -2.66
C GLU A 347 15.06 5.78 -3.22
N GLN A 348 13.80 5.99 -2.80
CA GLN A 348 12.99 7.09 -3.30
C GLN A 348 12.50 8.07 -2.22
N MET A 349 12.07 7.57 -1.05
CA MET A 349 11.50 8.41 -0.01
C MET A 349 12.51 9.43 0.51
N LEU A 350 12.16 10.72 0.41
CA LEU A 350 13.00 11.86 0.75
C LEU A 350 14.36 11.94 -0.01
N LYS A 351 14.51 11.22 -1.12
CA LYS A 351 15.69 11.28 -1.98
C LYS A 351 15.56 12.35 -3.07
N SER A 352 16.69 12.81 -3.60
CA SER A 352 16.68 13.70 -4.76
C SER A 352 16.27 12.94 -6.04
N LYS A 353 15.72 13.66 -7.02
CA LYS A 353 15.43 13.07 -8.34
C LYS A 353 16.66 12.46 -9.04
N THR A 354 17.82 13.09 -8.85
CA THR A 354 19.09 12.55 -9.37
C THR A 354 19.42 11.21 -8.75
N HIS A 355 19.21 11.06 -7.43
CA HIS A 355 19.42 9.78 -6.75
C HIS A 355 18.45 8.72 -7.25
N ILE A 356 17.17 9.03 -7.33
CA ILE A 356 16.13 8.10 -7.82
C ILE A 356 16.47 7.60 -9.23
N ARG A 357 16.82 8.51 -10.15
CA ARG A 357 17.23 8.14 -11.51
C ARG A 357 18.49 7.27 -11.55
N ALA A 358 19.45 7.51 -10.66
CA ALA A 358 20.67 6.70 -10.58
C ALA A 358 20.43 5.27 -10.05
N LYS A 359 19.24 5.01 -9.46
CA LYS A 359 18.84 3.70 -8.94
C LYS A 359 17.91 2.92 -9.88
N ALA A 360 17.53 3.54 -11.00
CA ALA A 360 16.85 2.83 -12.07
C ALA A 360 17.73 1.70 -12.64
N PRO A 361 17.14 0.65 -13.21
CA PRO A 361 15.72 0.46 -13.45
C PRO A 361 14.94 -0.06 -12.23
N TYR A 362 13.62 0.16 -12.28
CA TYR A 362 12.61 -0.40 -11.37
C TYR A 362 11.77 -1.42 -12.11
N TYR A 363 11.16 -2.39 -11.41
CA TYR A 363 10.62 -3.56 -12.07
C TYR A 363 9.21 -3.92 -11.60
N ILE A 364 8.42 -4.50 -12.52
CA ILE A 364 7.37 -5.45 -12.17
C ILE A 364 7.93 -6.83 -12.49
N PHE A 365 7.91 -7.69 -11.48
CA PHE A 365 8.25 -9.09 -11.60
C PHE A 365 6.99 -9.95 -11.67
N ARG A 366 7.14 -11.22 -12.09
CA ARG A 366 6.12 -12.23 -11.93
C ARG A 366 6.73 -13.59 -11.68
N PHE A 367 5.97 -14.46 -11.04
CA PHE A 367 6.30 -15.88 -10.86
C PHE A 367 5.01 -16.68 -10.68
N LYS A 368 5.10 -18.03 -10.76
CA LYS A 368 3.96 -18.90 -10.49
C LYS A 368 4.01 -19.42 -9.04
N PRO A 369 3.09 -19.00 -8.16
CA PRO A 369 3.11 -19.39 -6.74
C PRO A 369 2.57 -20.81 -6.48
N GLY A 370 2.17 -21.54 -7.53
CA GLY A 370 1.62 -22.89 -7.47
C GLY A 370 0.10 -22.95 -7.35
N ILE A 371 -0.53 -21.95 -6.76
CA ILE A 371 -2.00 -21.80 -6.67
C ILE A 371 -2.36 -20.49 -7.35
N ALA A 372 -3.36 -20.53 -8.22
CA ALA A 372 -3.84 -19.32 -8.91
C ALA A 372 -4.67 -18.44 -7.97
N GLY A 373 -4.81 -17.17 -8.32
CA GLY A 373 -5.73 -16.21 -7.70
C GLY A 373 -6.74 -15.66 -8.71
N VAL A 374 -7.48 -14.66 -8.27
CA VAL A 374 -8.42 -13.91 -9.14
C VAL A 374 -7.63 -12.81 -9.85
N PRO A 375 -7.61 -12.77 -11.21
CA PRO A 375 -6.95 -11.68 -11.92
C PRO A 375 -7.48 -10.31 -11.49
N GLY A 376 -6.55 -9.34 -11.33
CA GLY A 376 -6.87 -7.97 -10.93
C GLY A 376 -6.88 -7.71 -9.42
N GLN A 377 -6.70 -8.78 -8.61
CA GLN A 377 -6.68 -8.73 -7.15
C GLN A 377 -5.34 -9.15 -6.58
#